data_f07b881b8d06d8f29429e11364a20631
#
_entry.id   f07b881b8d06d8f29429e11364a20631
#
_cell.length_a   1.000
_cell.length_b   1.000
_cell.length_c   1.000
_cell.angle_alpha   90.00
_cell.angle_beta   90.00
_cell.angle_gamma   90.00
#
_symmetry.space_group_name_H-M   'P 1'
#
loop_
_entity.id
_entity.type
_entity.pdbx_description
1 polymer ?
#
loop_
_entity_poly.entity_id
_entity_poly.type
_entity_poly.pdbx_seq_one_letter_code
_entity_poly.pdbx_strand_id
1 'polypeptide(L)'
;MVRAAVHSFARRAATVQPRHIRRGDGKVLDVESSTYNNILQFKPNPTTTAYKFYYRLAAQYKLYNNAFAYPVWNEATGRLEAIYNINAQEITLLDHEGELFCKFRFNNGKSYIFPYADLVHIGSMFADNDVFGSDNGALMPVLKTANTFNQSMSKFAELVAVVRGILKVQASTKNEDLNRRRDDFIRDNLKMESNGAGVIVTDNKIGRAHV
;
A
#
# COMPACT_ATOMS: atom_id res chain seq x y z
N MET A 1 -1.16 3.49 -7.13
CA MET A 1 -2.57 3.08 -6.94
C MET A 1 -2.89 2.65 -5.51
N VAL A 2 -2.34 1.58 -4.95
CA VAL A 2 -2.65 1.07 -3.60
C VAL A 2 -2.55 2.16 -2.52
N ARG A 3 -1.45 2.92 -2.51
CA ARG A 3 -1.24 3.99 -1.52
C ARG A 3 -2.35 5.05 -1.54
N ALA A 4 -2.84 5.44 -2.71
CA ALA A 4 -3.93 6.41 -2.84
C ALA A 4 -5.26 5.85 -2.32
N ALA A 5 -5.57 4.60 -2.62
CA ALA A 5 -6.78 3.92 -2.14
C ALA A 5 -6.78 3.79 -0.61
N VAL A 6 -5.68 3.32 -0.03
CA VAL A 6 -5.51 3.21 1.42
C VAL A 6 -5.60 4.58 2.10
N HIS A 7 -4.95 5.60 1.52
CA HIS A 7 -5.01 6.98 2.04
C HIS A 7 -6.44 7.53 2.03
N SER A 8 -7.18 7.34 0.93
CA SER A 8 -8.57 7.81 0.81
C SER A 8 -9.48 7.17 1.88
N PHE A 9 -9.35 5.85 2.08
CA PHE A 9 -10.08 5.15 3.13
C PHE A 9 -9.68 5.63 4.53
N ALA A 10 -8.38 5.66 4.82
CA ALA A 10 -7.86 6.03 6.14
C ALA A 10 -8.23 7.46 6.53
N ARG A 11 -8.24 8.41 5.59
CA ARG A 11 -8.72 9.78 5.81
C ARG A 11 -10.16 9.81 6.26
N ARG A 12 -11.04 9.06 5.60
CA ARG A 12 -12.45 8.99 5.97
C ARG A 12 -12.65 8.33 7.33
N ALA A 13 -12.00 7.21 7.57
CA ALA A 13 -12.06 6.53 8.85
C ALA A 13 -11.53 7.40 10.01
N ALA A 14 -10.53 8.22 9.76
CA ALA A 14 -9.94 9.10 10.77
C ALA A 14 -10.85 10.27 11.21
N THR A 15 -11.94 10.54 10.50
CA THR A 15 -12.92 11.58 10.90
C THR A 15 -13.97 11.09 11.88
N VAL A 16 -13.95 9.79 12.23
CA VAL A 16 -14.84 9.22 13.23
C VAL A 16 -14.55 9.84 14.61
N GLN A 17 -15.61 10.23 15.29
CA GLN A 17 -15.56 10.77 16.64
C GLN A 17 -16.33 9.85 17.60
N PRO A 18 -15.70 8.80 18.11
CA PRO A 18 -16.36 7.91 19.08
C PRO A 18 -16.65 8.64 20.38
N ARG A 19 -17.76 8.28 21.01
CA ARG A 19 -18.19 8.89 22.27
C ARG A 19 -18.45 7.82 23.31
N HIS A 20 -18.06 8.11 24.53
CA HIS A 20 -18.50 7.36 25.68
C HIS A 20 -19.94 7.78 26.04
N ILE A 21 -20.87 6.86 25.96
CA ILE A 21 -22.26 7.08 26.29
C ILE A 21 -22.68 6.17 27.43
N ARG A 22 -23.54 6.65 28.30
CA ARG A 22 -24.21 5.86 29.32
C ARG A 22 -25.66 5.63 28.91
N ARG A 23 -26.15 4.41 29.04
CA ARG A 23 -27.56 4.10 28.84
C ARG A 23 -28.25 3.95 30.19
N GLY A 24 -29.37 4.63 30.40
CA GLY A 24 -30.24 4.49 31.56
C GLY A 24 -31.68 4.66 31.12
N ASP A 25 -32.59 3.82 31.62
CA ASP A 25 -34.06 3.85 31.37
C ASP A 25 -34.43 3.96 29.88
N GLY A 26 -33.71 3.23 29.01
CA GLY A 26 -33.94 3.26 27.57
C GLY A 26 -33.43 4.54 26.84
N LYS A 27 -32.91 5.51 27.57
CA LYS A 27 -32.37 6.74 27.00
C LYS A 27 -30.84 6.71 26.96
N VAL A 28 -30.27 7.35 25.95
CA VAL A 28 -28.83 7.59 25.85
C VAL A 28 -28.53 8.87 26.63
N LEU A 29 -27.70 8.74 27.67
CA LEU A 29 -27.18 9.88 28.43
C LEU A 29 -25.77 10.18 27.92
N ASP A 30 -25.57 11.35 27.35
CA ASP A 30 -24.24 11.80 26.94
C ASP A 30 -23.38 12.13 28.19
N VAL A 31 -22.18 11.58 28.24
CA VAL A 31 -21.24 11.84 29.34
C VAL A 31 -20.16 12.79 28.82
N GLU A 32 -20.50 14.07 28.67
CA GLU A 32 -19.63 15.10 28.09
C GLU A 32 -18.28 15.25 28.82
N SER A 33 -18.25 15.07 30.13
CA SER A 33 -17.06 15.23 30.96
C SER A 33 -16.24 13.95 31.17
N SER A 34 -16.49 12.93 30.36
CA SER A 34 -15.77 11.65 30.50
C SER A 34 -14.31 11.79 30.09
N THR A 35 -13.38 11.33 30.94
CA THR A 35 -11.95 11.18 30.60
C THR A 35 -11.77 10.33 29.35
N TYR A 36 -12.64 9.33 29.11
CA TYR A 36 -12.62 8.51 27.91
C TYR A 36 -12.89 9.29 26.64
N ASN A 37 -13.80 10.29 26.67
CA ASN A 37 -14.06 11.13 25.51
C ASN A 37 -12.83 11.95 25.12
N ASN A 38 -12.06 12.44 26.07
CA ASN A 38 -10.82 13.15 25.78
C ASN A 38 -9.80 12.25 25.08
N ILE A 39 -9.63 11.01 25.57
CA ILE A 39 -8.72 10.02 24.95
C ILE A 39 -9.22 9.64 23.56
N LEU A 40 -10.50 9.34 23.39
CA LEU A 40 -11.04 8.86 22.12
C LEU A 40 -11.16 9.94 21.06
N GLN A 41 -11.49 11.18 21.42
CA GLN A 41 -11.79 12.25 20.46
C GLN A 41 -10.62 13.19 20.18
N PHE A 42 -9.75 13.40 21.14
CA PHE A 42 -8.70 14.42 21.03
C PHE A 42 -7.29 13.82 21.08
N LYS A 43 -6.94 13.14 22.18
CA LYS A 43 -5.56 12.77 22.44
C LYS A 43 -5.44 11.35 23.04
N PRO A 44 -5.44 10.30 22.19
CA PRO A 44 -5.31 8.92 22.62
C PRO A 44 -4.06 8.62 23.45
N ASN A 45 -2.97 9.33 23.20
CA ASN A 45 -1.72 9.26 23.95
C ASN A 45 -0.94 10.58 23.86
N PRO A 46 0.11 10.78 24.67
CA PRO A 46 0.86 12.04 24.70
C PRO A 46 1.46 12.49 23.36
N THR A 47 1.72 11.56 22.45
CA THR A 47 2.44 11.83 21.18
C THR A 47 1.55 11.87 19.95
N THR A 48 0.26 11.49 20.07
CA THR A 48 -0.59 11.26 18.89
C THR A 48 -1.97 11.87 19.08
N THR A 49 -2.48 12.60 18.08
CA THR A 49 -3.86 13.08 18.04
C THR A 49 -4.82 11.96 17.65
N ALA A 50 -6.10 12.07 17.98
CA ALA A 50 -7.13 11.10 17.64
C ALA A 50 -7.20 10.85 16.12
N TYR A 51 -7.15 11.91 15.30
CA TYR A 51 -7.12 11.78 13.85
C TYR A 51 -5.95 10.91 13.37
N LYS A 52 -4.73 11.16 13.86
CA LYS A 52 -3.54 10.41 13.48
C LYS A 52 -3.59 8.96 13.97
N PHE A 53 -4.18 8.72 15.13
CA PHE A 53 -4.39 7.40 15.70
C PHE A 53 -5.32 6.57 14.82
N TYR A 54 -6.54 7.07 14.53
CA TYR A 54 -7.51 6.36 13.70
C TYR A 54 -7.04 6.20 12.24
N TYR A 55 -6.34 7.22 11.71
CA TYR A 55 -5.73 7.12 10.38
C TYR A 55 -4.75 5.94 10.29
N ARG A 56 -3.85 5.80 11.27
CA ARG A 56 -2.87 4.71 11.30
C ARG A 56 -3.56 3.35 11.44
N LEU A 57 -4.53 3.26 12.33
CA LEU A 57 -5.29 2.04 12.55
C LEU A 57 -6.02 1.58 11.29
N ALA A 58 -6.71 2.51 10.63
CA ALA A 58 -7.41 2.26 9.37
C ALA A 58 -6.46 1.91 8.21
N ALA A 59 -5.28 2.54 8.16
CA ALA A 59 -4.27 2.22 7.15
C ALA A 59 -3.71 0.81 7.36
N GLN A 60 -3.37 0.43 8.59
CA GLN A 60 -2.92 -0.93 8.92
C GLN A 60 -4.00 -1.96 8.60
N TYR A 61 -5.24 -1.71 8.99
CA TYR A 61 -6.37 -2.56 8.68
C TYR A 61 -6.51 -2.83 7.18
N LYS A 62 -6.34 -1.81 6.32
CA LYS A 62 -6.44 -1.98 4.86
C LYS A 62 -5.19 -2.60 4.21
N LEU A 63 -4.02 -2.41 4.80
CA LEU A 63 -2.78 -2.96 4.26
C LEU A 63 -2.57 -4.43 4.65
N TYR A 64 -2.94 -4.77 5.88
CA TYR A 64 -2.59 -6.07 6.47
C TYR A 64 -3.80 -6.91 6.88
N ASN A 65 -5.02 -6.40 6.67
CA ASN A 65 -6.28 -6.97 7.19
C ASN A 65 -6.29 -7.15 8.71
N ASN A 66 -5.30 -6.62 9.40
CA ASN A 66 -5.13 -6.66 10.84
C ASN A 66 -4.58 -5.31 11.32
N ALA A 67 -5.14 -4.80 12.41
CA ALA A 67 -4.64 -3.61 13.08
C ALA A 67 -4.74 -3.81 14.59
N PHE A 68 -3.71 -3.38 15.31
CA PHE A 68 -3.63 -3.59 16.75
C PHE A 68 -3.42 -2.28 17.48
N ALA A 69 -4.08 -2.17 18.62
CA ALA A 69 -3.82 -1.10 19.57
C ALA A 69 -3.69 -1.70 20.99
N TYR A 70 -2.87 -1.05 21.79
CA TYR A 70 -2.66 -1.40 23.18
C TYR A 70 -3.22 -0.31 24.08
N PRO A 71 -4.28 -0.60 24.88
CA PRO A 71 -4.79 0.29 25.89
C PRO A 71 -3.91 0.21 27.15
N VAL A 72 -3.56 1.34 27.71
CA VAL A 72 -2.82 1.45 28.98
C VAL A 72 -3.81 1.85 30.07
N TRP A 73 -3.89 1.02 31.08
CA TRP A 73 -4.76 1.21 32.22
C TRP A 73 -3.96 1.63 33.45
N ASN A 74 -4.50 2.53 34.21
CA ASN A 74 -3.95 2.87 35.51
C ASN A 74 -4.32 1.78 36.50
N GLU A 75 -3.33 1.07 37.03
CA GLU A 75 -3.52 -0.07 37.94
C GLU A 75 -4.20 0.33 39.25
N ALA A 76 -3.95 1.55 39.76
CA ALA A 76 -4.52 2.00 41.02
C ALA A 76 -5.99 2.41 40.88
N THR A 77 -6.41 2.93 39.72
CA THR A 77 -7.77 3.47 39.51
C THR A 77 -8.63 2.66 38.57
N GLY A 78 -8.05 1.70 37.84
CA GLY A 78 -8.73 0.94 36.79
C GLY A 78 -9.18 1.79 35.60
N ARG A 79 -8.66 3.03 35.46
CA ARG A 79 -9.06 3.94 34.39
C ARG A 79 -8.12 3.85 33.20
N LEU A 80 -8.69 3.96 32.00
CA LEU A 80 -7.91 4.07 30.77
C LEU A 80 -7.12 5.39 30.77
N GLU A 81 -5.81 5.34 30.57
CA GLU A 81 -4.91 6.49 30.50
C GLU A 81 -4.50 6.84 29.07
N ALA A 82 -4.25 5.83 28.27
CA ALA A 82 -3.80 6.05 26.89
C ALA A 82 -4.12 4.83 26.00
N ILE A 83 -4.09 5.06 24.69
CA ILE A 83 -4.17 3.98 23.70
C ILE A 83 -3.06 4.20 22.67
N TYR A 84 -2.26 3.17 22.39
CA TYR A 84 -1.15 3.21 21.44
C TYR A 84 -1.42 2.29 20.26
N ASN A 85 -1.20 2.77 19.03
CA ASN A 85 -1.14 1.87 17.88
C ASN A 85 0.11 1.01 17.95
N ILE A 86 -0.02 -0.29 17.72
CA ILE A 86 1.11 -1.19 17.58
C ILE A 86 1.51 -1.22 16.09
N ASN A 87 2.74 -0.79 15.81
CA ASN A 87 3.32 -0.84 14.48
C ASN A 87 4.51 -1.80 14.48
N ALA A 88 4.20 -3.09 14.50
CA ALA A 88 5.19 -4.15 14.48
C ALA A 88 5.52 -4.58 13.04
N GLN A 89 6.72 -5.11 12.84
CA GLN A 89 7.18 -5.68 11.58
C GLN A 89 6.62 -7.10 11.39
N GLU A 90 6.48 -7.82 12.48
CA GLU A 90 5.99 -9.20 12.49
C GLU A 90 5.13 -9.43 13.73
N ILE A 91 4.08 -10.20 13.55
CA ILE A 91 3.14 -10.56 14.61
C ILE A 91 2.97 -12.07 14.58
N THR A 92 3.23 -12.71 15.72
CA THR A 92 3.10 -14.15 15.89
C THR A 92 2.10 -14.43 17.00
N LEU A 93 1.13 -15.30 16.74
CA LEU A 93 0.21 -15.82 17.76
C LEU A 93 0.89 -16.97 18.50
N LEU A 94 0.84 -16.94 19.79
CA LEU A 94 1.34 -17.99 20.69
C LEU A 94 0.18 -18.50 21.53
N ASP A 95 0.11 -19.79 21.69
CA ASP A 95 -0.79 -20.47 22.64
C ASP A 95 0.06 -21.00 23.79
N HIS A 96 -0.33 -20.67 25.00
CA HIS A 96 0.28 -21.19 26.21
C HIS A 96 -0.81 -21.56 27.22
N GLU A 97 -0.95 -22.85 27.48
CA GLU A 97 -1.95 -23.40 28.41
C GLU A 97 -3.40 -23.00 28.11
N GLY A 98 -3.74 -22.78 26.83
CA GLY A 98 -5.06 -22.36 26.38
C GLY A 98 -5.30 -20.84 26.41
N GLU A 99 -4.29 -20.07 26.83
CA GLU A 99 -4.32 -18.62 26.73
C GLU A 99 -3.54 -18.15 25.48
N LEU A 100 -4.16 -17.21 24.76
CA LEU A 100 -3.56 -16.66 23.56
C LEU A 100 -2.70 -15.42 23.87
N PHE A 101 -1.52 -15.40 23.30
CA PHE A 101 -0.58 -14.29 23.38
C PHE A 101 -0.18 -13.82 21.99
N CYS A 102 0.03 -12.51 21.83
CA CYS A 102 0.60 -11.93 20.62
C CYS A 102 2.04 -11.48 20.88
N LYS A 103 2.97 -12.02 20.10
CA LYS A 103 4.36 -11.57 20.06
C LYS A 103 4.52 -10.58 18.92
N PHE A 104 4.93 -9.37 19.23
CA PHE A 104 5.21 -8.30 18.28
C PHE A 104 6.73 -8.10 18.18
N ARG A 105 7.26 -8.17 16.96
CA ARG A 105 8.65 -7.82 16.66
C ARG A 105 8.69 -6.46 15.97
N PHE A 106 9.44 -5.53 16.54
CA PHE A 106 9.57 -4.16 16.05
C PHE A 106 10.82 -3.98 15.19
N ASN A 107 10.85 -2.91 14.39
CA ASN A 107 11.98 -2.57 13.48
C ASN A 107 13.33 -2.38 14.21
N ASN A 108 13.30 -2.08 15.51
CA ASN A 108 14.51 -1.96 16.35
C ASN A 108 15.06 -3.31 16.84
N GLY A 109 14.51 -4.43 16.36
CA GLY A 109 14.88 -5.79 16.74
C GLY A 109 14.31 -6.26 18.07
N LYS A 110 13.64 -5.40 18.84
CA LYS A 110 13.00 -5.78 20.10
C LYS A 110 11.70 -6.53 19.85
N SER A 111 11.41 -7.50 20.72
CA SER A 111 10.15 -8.24 20.72
C SER A 111 9.46 -8.08 22.08
N TYR A 112 8.14 -7.94 22.03
CA TYR A 112 7.29 -7.90 23.22
C TYR A 112 6.14 -8.88 23.05
N ILE A 113 5.72 -9.48 24.16
CA ILE A 113 4.61 -10.44 24.20
C ILE A 113 3.52 -9.82 25.07
N PHE A 114 2.30 -9.80 24.55
CA PHE A 114 1.12 -9.32 25.26
C PHE A 114 0.05 -10.40 25.28
N PRO A 115 -0.71 -10.54 26.36
CA PRO A 115 -1.93 -11.33 26.35
C PRO A 115 -2.88 -10.81 25.25
N TYR A 116 -3.48 -11.70 24.47
CA TYR A 116 -4.38 -11.28 23.39
C TYR A 116 -5.59 -10.53 23.93
N ALA A 117 -6.06 -10.91 25.14
CA ALA A 117 -7.18 -10.28 25.82
C ALA A 117 -6.94 -8.78 26.15
N ASP A 118 -5.70 -8.38 26.30
CA ASP A 118 -5.32 -7.00 26.61
C ASP A 118 -5.20 -6.12 25.37
N LEU A 119 -5.38 -6.69 24.17
CA LEU A 119 -5.21 -6.01 22.91
C LEU A 119 -6.54 -5.62 22.29
N VAL A 120 -6.58 -4.46 21.68
CA VAL A 120 -7.63 -4.13 20.72
C VAL A 120 -7.19 -4.59 19.34
N HIS A 121 -7.82 -5.64 18.83
CA HIS A 121 -7.57 -6.16 17.50
C HIS A 121 -8.74 -5.85 16.57
N ILE A 122 -8.42 -5.28 15.41
CA ILE A 122 -9.37 -5.03 14.32
C ILE A 122 -8.91 -5.84 13.12
N GLY A 123 -9.67 -6.88 12.80
CA GLY A 123 -9.36 -7.79 11.70
C GLY A 123 -10.45 -7.81 10.62
N SER A 124 -10.09 -8.32 9.45
CA SER A 124 -11.01 -8.61 8.35
C SER A 124 -10.47 -9.77 7.52
N MET A 125 -11.33 -10.36 6.66
CA MET A 125 -10.94 -11.47 5.80
C MET A 125 -10.49 -12.70 6.61
N PHE A 126 -11.27 -13.12 7.57
CA PHE A 126 -11.00 -14.31 8.39
C PHE A 126 -11.30 -15.59 7.58
N ALA A 127 -10.41 -15.98 6.67
CA ALA A 127 -10.58 -17.15 5.82
C ALA A 127 -9.73 -18.34 6.28
N ASP A 128 -8.50 -18.07 6.73
CA ASP A 128 -7.54 -19.11 7.04
C ASP A 128 -7.29 -19.28 8.55
N ASN A 129 -7.71 -18.30 9.34
CA ASN A 129 -7.46 -18.25 10.78
C ASN A 129 -8.63 -17.55 11.49
N ASP A 130 -9.07 -18.10 12.60
CA ASP A 130 -10.18 -17.53 13.38
C ASP A 130 -9.79 -16.25 14.14
N VAL A 131 -8.50 -15.99 14.32
CA VAL A 131 -7.99 -14.86 15.08
C VAL A 131 -7.49 -13.74 14.17
N PHE A 132 -6.66 -14.08 13.18
CA PHE A 132 -6.08 -13.10 12.28
C PHE A 132 -6.80 -13.07 10.94
N GLY A 133 -6.97 -11.86 10.42
CA GLY A 133 -7.37 -11.68 9.03
C GLY A 133 -6.26 -12.19 8.10
N SER A 134 -6.67 -12.83 7.00
CA SER A 134 -5.77 -13.35 5.97
C SER A 134 -4.95 -12.25 5.34
N ASP A 135 -3.78 -12.59 4.84
CA ASP A 135 -2.92 -11.64 4.15
C ASP A 135 -3.50 -11.21 2.78
N ASN A 136 -2.88 -10.20 2.19
CA ASN A 136 -3.23 -9.71 0.86
C ASN A 136 -2.42 -10.39 -0.26
N GLY A 137 -1.84 -11.58 -0.01
CA GLY A 137 -1.01 -12.32 -0.95
C GLY A 137 -1.70 -12.59 -2.29
N ALA A 138 -2.99 -12.89 -2.26
CA ALA A 138 -3.81 -13.11 -3.45
C ALA A 138 -3.89 -11.90 -4.40
N LEU A 139 -3.70 -10.68 -3.89
CA LEU A 139 -3.68 -9.45 -4.71
C LEU A 139 -2.32 -9.18 -5.38
N MET A 140 -1.25 -9.81 -4.91
CA MET A 140 0.11 -9.54 -5.41
C MET A 140 0.29 -9.80 -6.90
N PRO A 141 -0.21 -10.91 -7.49
CA PRO A 141 -0.12 -11.14 -8.93
C PRO A 141 -0.83 -10.06 -9.74
N VAL A 142 -2.03 -9.64 -9.31
CA VAL A 142 -2.83 -8.61 -9.98
C VAL A 142 -2.11 -7.26 -9.93
N LEU A 143 -1.56 -6.89 -8.78
CA LEU A 143 -0.79 -5.65 -8.61
C LEU A 143 0.48 -5.65 -9.47
N LYS A 144 1.17 -6.79 -9.56
CA LYS A 144 2.34 -6.96 -10.41
C LYS A 144 1.97 -6.78 -11.89
N THR A 145 0.89 -7.41 -12.34
CA THR A 145 0.39 -7.28 -13.71
C THR A 145 0.02 -5.82 -14.02
N ALA A 146 -0.73 -5.15 -13.14
CA ALA A 146 -1.09 -3.75 -13.29
C ALA A 146 0.14 -2.83 -13.35
N ASN A 147 1.17 -3.09 -12.54
CA ASN A 147 2.42 -2.34 -12.58
C ASN A 147 3.17 -2.55 -13.91
N THR A 148 3.28 -3.79 -14.36
CA THR A 148 3.90 -4.12 -15.66
C THR A 148 3.16 -3.45 -16.81
N PHE A 149 1.82 -3.46 -16.79
CA PHE A 149 1.01 -2.75 -17.78
C PHE A 149 1.30 -1.25 -17.80
N ASN A 150 1.32 -0.59 -16.65
CA ASN A 150 1.63 0.85 -16.55
C ASN A 150 3.04 1.16 -17.07
N GLN A 151 4.03 0.32 -16.74
CA GLN A 151 5.40 0.48 -17.26
C GLN A 151 5.46 0.30 -18.78
N SER A 152 4.72 -0.67 -19.31
CA SER A 152 4.64 -0.91 -20.76
C SER A 152 3.97 0.27 -21.47
N MET A 153 2.89 0.83 -20.89
CA MET A 153 2.22 2.02 -21.43
C MET A 153 3.15 3.24 -21.44
N SER A 154 3.92 3.47 -20.38
CA SER A 154 4.92 4.54 -20.33
C SER A 154 5.97 4.37 -21.40
N LYS A 155 6.55 3.17 -21.54
CA LYS A 155 7.52 2.86 -22.59
C LYS A 155 6.92 3.01 -24.00
N PHE A 156 5.68 2.59 -24.18
CA PHE A 156 4.98 2.77 -25.46
C PHE A 156 4.80 4.25 -25.79
N ALA A 157 4.36 5.06 -24.84
CA ALA A 157 4.23 6.51 -25.01
C ALA A 157 5.57 7.19 -25.36
N GLU A 158 6.66 6.78 -24.72
CA GLU A 158 8.02 7.23 -25.04
C GLU A 158 8.42 6.84 -26.46
N LEU A 159 8.17 5.59 -26.87
CA LEU A 159 8.48 5.11 -28.22
C LEU A 159 7.67 5.83 -29.30
N VAL A 160 6.37 6.01 -29.08
CA VAL A 160 5.50 6.72 -30.03
C VAL A 160 5.89 8.19 -30.17
N ALA A 161 6.30 8.82 -29.08
CA ALA A 161 6.79 10.20 -29.11
C ALA A 161 8.11 10.37 -29.86
N VAL A 162 8.86 9.28 -30.04
CA VAL A 162 10.23 9.30 -30.61
C VAL A 162 10.27 8.79 -32.05
N VAL A 163 9.24 8.12 -32.58
CA VAL A 163 9.21 7.72 -34.00
C VAL A 163 9.12 8.95 -34.89
N ARG A 164 10.26 9.40 -35.41
CA ARG A 164 10.39 10.61 -36.23
C ARG A 164 10.39 10.37 -37.73
N GLY A 165 10.54 9.12 -38.17
CA GLY A 165 10.55 8.79 -39.56
C GLY A 165 10.85 7.35 -39.89
N ILE A 166 10.66 7.01 -41.15
CA ILE A 166 11.01 5.70 -41.74
C ILE A 166 12.05 5.95 -42.82
N LEU A 167 13.24 5.35 -42.68
CA LEU A 167 14.26 5.41 -43.71
C LEU A 167 14.14 4.20 -44.63
N LYS A 168 13.74 4.42 -45.88
CA LYS A 168 13.69 3.39 -46.96
C LYS A 168 15.03 3.34 -47.67
N VAL A 169 15.64 2.16 -47.72
CA VAL A 169 16.90 1.94 -48.42
C VAL A 169 16.64 1.10 -49.69
N GLN A 170 17.12 1.54 -50.83
CA GLN A 170 16.83 0.88 -52.14
C GLN A 170 17.63 -0.40 -52.42
N ALA A 171 18.61 -0.75 -51.62
CA ALA A 171 19.45 -1.92 -51.88
C ALA A 171 19.12 -3.08 -50.91
N SER A 172 18.99 -4.28 -51.45
CA SER A 172 18.89 -5.51 -50.65
C SER A 172 20.19 -5.72 -49.92
N THR A 173 20.18 -5.47 -48.62
CA THR A 173 21.36 -5.49 -47.82
C THR A 173 21.13 -6.38 -46.59
N LYS A 174 22.18 -6.95 -46.03
CA LYS A 174 22.15 -7.73 -44.81
C LYS A 174 21.69 -6.83 -43.65
N ASN A 175 21.01 -7.39 -42.64
CA ASN A 175 20.51 -6.67 -41.48
C ASN A 175 21.60 -5.81 -40.77
N GLU A 176 22.83 -6.22 -40.81
CA GLU A 176 23.97 -5.49 -40.25
C GLU A 176 24.20 -4.14 -40.96
N ASP A 177 24.08 -4.14 -42.30
CA ASP A 177 24.22 -2.91 -43.08
C ASP A 177 23.03 -1.95 -42.91
N LEU A 178 21.82 -2.49 -42.70
CA LEU A 178 20.64 -1.70 -42.40
C LEU A 178 20.77 -1.00 -41.03
N ASN A 179 21.23 -1.72 -40.05
CA ASN A 179 21.50 -1.17 -38.72
C ASN A 179 22.58 -0.09 -38.75
N ARG A 180 23.68 -0.34 -39.45
CA ARG A 180 24.76 0.64 -39.63
C ARG A 180 24.26 1.92 -40.30
N ARG A 181 23.47 1.83 -41.35
CA ARG A 181 22.87 2.99 -42.04
C ARG A 181 21.89 3.75 -41.16
N ARG A 182 21.12 3.04 -40.33
CA ARG A 182 20.27 3.66 -39.33
C ARG A 182 21.10 4.46 -38.32
N ASP A 183 22.16 3.87 -37.82
CA ASP A 183 23.01 4.47 -36.78
C ASP A 183 23.76 5.70 -37.33
N ASP A 184 24.23 5.61 -38.58
CA ASP A 184 24.84 6.72 -39.28
C ASP A 184 23.83 7.88 -39.49
N PHE A 185 22.61 7.55 -39.92
CA PHE A 185 21.56 8.56 -40.10
C PHE A 185 21.17 9.26 -38.77
N ILE A 186 21.06 8.48 -37.70
CA ILE A 186 20.78 9.01 -36.36
C ILE A 186 21.88 9.94 -35.91
N ARG A 187 23.14 9.50 -36.04
CA ARG A 187 24.30 10.27 -35.64
C ARG A 187 24.40 11.60 -36.41
N ASP A 188 24.13 11.55 -37.71
CA ASP A 188 24.38 12.69 -38.59
C ASP A 188 23.20 13.68 -38.64
N ASN A 189 21.96 13.21 -38.39
CA ASN A 189 20.76 14.02 -38.56
C ASN A 189 19.91 14.22 -37.29
N LEU A 190 20.04 13.42 -36.27
CA LEU A 190 19.12 13.47 -35.13
C LEU A 190 19.77 13.82 -33.79
N LYS A 191 21.09 13.90 -33.66
CA LYS A 191 21.85 14.36 -32.47
C LYS A 191 21.12 14.17 -31.11
N MET A 192 20.57 13.01 -30.84
CA MET A 192 19.93 12.70 -29.57
C MET A 192 20.61 11.49 -28.90
N GLU A 193 20.90 11.62 -27.64
CA GLU A 193 21.58 10.61 -26.79
C GLU A 193 20.75 9.36 -26.47
N SER A 194 19.65 9.08 -27.14
CA SER A 194 18.83 7.91 -26.82
C SER A 194 18.93 6.79 -27.85
N ASN A 195 19.12 5.59 -27.36
CA ASN A 195 19.12 4.35 -28.13
C ASN A 195 17.88 4.22 -29.02
N GLY A 196 18.09 4.36 -30.32
CA GLY A 196 17.10 4.03 -31.32
C GLY A 196 16.24 5.17 -31.87
N ALA A 197 16.44 6.41 -31.45
CA ALA A 197 15.85 7.67 -31.93
C ALA A 197 14.60 7.59 -32.86
N GLY A 198 13.78 6.57 -32.71
CA GLY A 198 12.51 6.40 -33.41
C GLY A 198 12.58 6.27 -34.94
N VAL A 199 13.71 5.86 -35.48
CA VAL A 199 13.87 5.64 -36.91
C VAL A 199 13.83 4.14 -37.21
N ILE A 200 12.91 3.75 -38.08
CA ILE A 200 12.81 2.39 -38.60
C ILE A 200 13.42 2.38 -40.01
N VAL A 201 14.44 1.52 -40.22
CA VAL A 201 15.04 1.29 -41.54
C VAL A 201 14.43 0.04 -42.13
N THR A 202 13.89 0.16 -43.34
CA THR A 202 13.32 -0.97 -44.06
C THR A 202 13.84 -1.00 -45.51
N ASP A 203 13.95 -2.20 -46.05
CA ASP A 203 14.29 -2.40 -47.44
C ASP A 203 13.04 -2.20 -48.32
N ASN A 204 13.24 -1.93 -49.61
CA ASN A 204 12.15 -1.64 -50.57
C ASN A 204 11.37 -2.87 -51.00
N LYS A 205 11.64 -4.06 -50.42
CA LYS A 205 10.95 -5.32 -50.77
C LYS A 205 9.69 -5.60 -49.96
N ILE A 206 9.31 -4.73 -49.00
CA ILE A 206 8.05 -4.88 -48.28
C ILE A 206 6.95 -4.29 -49.19
N GLY A 207 6.31 -5.15 -50.00
CA GLY A 207 5.14 -4.70 -50.75
C GLY A 207 4.78 -5.48 -52.01
N ARG A 208 5.04 -6.76 -52.05
CA ARG A 208 4.32 -7.67 -52.94
C ARG A 208 3.79 -8.84 -52.14
N ALA A 209 2.61 -8.68 -51.56
CA ALA A 209 1.77 -9.81 -51.25
C ALA A 209 1.38 -10.42 -52.62
N HIS A 210 1.78 -11.65 -52.85
CA HIS A 210 1.21 -12.42 -53.95
C HIS A 210 -0.24 -12.72 -53.58
N VAL A 211 -1.14 -12.19 -54.43
CA VAL A 211 -2.50 -12.69 -54.60
C VAL A 211 -2.44 -13.99 -55.33
#